data_134cc2546811f2bfb57bb109a595bb88
#
_entry.id   134cc2546811f2bfb57bb109a595bb88
#
_cell.length_a   1.000
_cell.length_b   1.000
_cell.length_c   1.000
_cell.angle_alpha   90.00
_cell.angle_beta   90.00
_cell.angle_gamma   90.00
#
_symmetry.space_group_name_H-M   'P 1'
#
loop_
_entity.id
_entity.type
_entity.pdbx_description
1 polymer ?
#
loop_
_entity_poly.entity_id
_entity_poly.type
_entity_poly.pdbx_seq_one_letter_code
_entity_poly.pdbx_strand_id
1 'polypeptide(L)'
;MGIFLKDITLKGKTALITGATKGLGRGAAEAIAEAGGNIIAIGRNQSELNSLGKKIKKLKVQYTSFNCDVTNYSKIKKFITNLKKLDILVNNAGTNIPENFLNVKKTSLEILLNVNTKAVFNIDQLCANQIIKLKRKQSSIINISSIFGVL
;
A
#
# COMPACT_ATOMS: atom_id res chain seq x y z
N MET A 1 11.95 -0.64 -20.01
CA MET A 1 11.77 0.66 -19.30
C MET A 1 10.69 1.43 -20.04
N GLY A 2 9.53 1.64 -19.41
CA GLY A 2 8.38 2.25 -20.09
C GLY A 2 8.66 3.68 -20.50
N ILE A 3 8.08 4.07 -21.61
CA ILE A 3 8.28 5.38 -22.27
C ILE A 3 7.95 6.57 -21.32
N PHE A 4 7.08 6.37 -20.32
CA PHE A 4 6.58 7.41 -19.42
C PHE A 4 7.46 7.68 -18.17
N LEU A 5 8.50 6.88 -17.91
CA LEU A 5 9.29 7.00 -16.68
C LEU A 5 10.67 7.64 -16.87
N LYS A 6 11.04 8.07 -18.09
CA LYS A 6 12.37 8.62 -18.37
C LYS A 6 12.70 9.88 -17.56
N ASP A 7 11.68 10.68 -17.24
CA ASP A 7 11.84 11.97 -16.55
C ASP A 7 11.37 11.95 -15.08
N ILE A 8 10.86 10.81 -14.60
CA ILE A 8 10.38 10.66 -13.22
C ILE A 8 11.45 9.96 -12.40
N THR A 9 11.97 10.62 -11.38
CA THR A 9 12.88 10.01 -10.41
C THR A 9 12.29 10.03 -9.00
N LEU A 10 12.26 8.86 -8.36
CA LEU A 10 11.88 8.69 -6.96
C LEU A 10 13.08 8.29 -6.10
N LYS A 11 14.30 8.54 -6.60
CA LYS A 11 15.54 8.22 -5.88
C LYS A 11 15.55 8.86 -4.48
N GLY A 12 15.81 8.03 -3.46
CA GLY A 12 15.82 8.46 -2.06
C GLY A 12 14.44 8.57 -1.40
N LYS A 13 13.34 8.44 -2.16
CA LYS A 13 11.97 8.33 -1.63
C LYS A 13 11.69 6.92 -1.15
N THR A 14 10.79 6.78 -0.18
CA THR A 14 10.32 5.51 0.35
C THR A 14 8.81 5.45 0.28
N ALA A 15 8.29 4.46 -0.42
CA ALA A 15 6.86 4.23 -0.59
C ALA A 15 6.39 3.03 0.23
N LEU A 16 5.28 3.19 0.94
CA LEU A 16 4.53 2.12 1.58
C LEU A 16 3.32 1.78 0.71
N ILE A 17 3.19 0.51 0.35
CA ILE A 17 2.08 0.03 -0.49
C ILE A 17 1.34 -1.08 0.24
N THR A 18 0.02 -0.90 0.42
CA THR A 18 -0.85 -1.94 0.96
C THR A 18 -1.40 -2.82 -0.15
N GLY A 19 -1.61 -4.11 0.13
CA GLY A 19 -2.04 -5.06 -0.89
C GLY A 19 -1.02 -5.24 -2.03
N ALA A 20 0.27 -5.11 -1.72
CA ALA A 20 1.37 -5.10 -2.69
C ALA A 20 1.70 -6.47 -3.32
N THR A 21 0.96 -7.53 -3.00
CA THR A 21 1.31 -8.90 -3.41
C THR A 21 0.89 -9.24 -4.84
N LYS A 22 -0.18 -8.62 -5.34
CA LYS A 22 -0.75 -8.90 -6.67
C LYS A 22 -1.41 -7.66 -7.29
N GLY A 23 -1.80 -7.79 -8.57
CA GLY A 23 -2.58 -6.78 -9.29
C GLY A 23 -1.93 -5.40 -9.27
N LEU A 24 -2.77 -4.36 -9.13
CA LEU A 24 -2.34 -2.96 -9.17
C LEU A 24 -1.31 -2.62 -8.09
N GLY A 25 -1.47 -3.12 -6.86
CA GLY A 25 -0.52 -2.84 -5.77
C GLY A 25 0.87 -3.39 -6.05
N ARG A 26 0.97 -4.58 -6.68
CA ARG A 26 2.25 -5.15 -7.12
C ARG A 26 2.84 -4.31 -8.26
N GLY A 27 2.03 -3.95 -9.26
CA GLY A 27 2.46 -3.09 -10.36
C GLY A 27 2.95 -1.73 -9.89
N ALA A 28 2.26 -1.11 -8.93
CA ALA A 28 2.69 0.15 -8.31
C ALA A 28 4.04 0.01 -7.59
N ALA A 29 4.24 -1.07 -6.82
CA ALA A 29 5.51 -1.33 -6.15
C ALA A 29 6.67 -1.51 -7.15
N GLU A 30 6.43 -2.24 -8.24
CA GLU A 30 7.42 -2.44 -9.30
C GLU A 30 7.75 -1.12 -10.02
N ALA A 31 6.74 -0.34 -10.43
CA ALA A 31 6.92 0.94 -11.11
C ALA A 31 7.67 1.98 -10.24
N ILE A 32 7.31 2.10 -8.96
CA ILE A 32 8.00 2.99 -8.02
C ILE A 32 9.46 2.56 -7.84
N ALA A 33 9.73 1.25 -7.77
CA ALA A 33 11.08 0.73 -7.66
C ALA A 33 11.90 0.98 -8.95
N GLU A 34 11.30 0.85 -10.13
CA GLU A 34 11.92 1.18 -11.42
C GLU A 34 12.26 2.67 -11.52
N ALA A 35 11.46 3.55 -10.90
CA ALA A 35 11.77 4.98 -10.76
C ALA A 35 12.82 5.29 -9.68
N GLY A 36 13.41 4.27 -9.03
CA GLY A 36 14.46 4.41 -8.02
C GLY A 36 13.95 4.59 -6.58
N GLY A 37 12.66 4.42 -6.31
CA GLY A 37 12.06 4.50 -4.98
C GLY A 37 12.26 3.21 -4.18
N ASN A 38 12.47 3.35 -2.87
CA ASN A 38 12.49 2.23 -1.93
C ASN A 38 11.06 1.76 -1.62
N ILE A 39 10.88 0.48 -1.38
CA ILE A 39 9.56 -0.13 -1.22
C ILE A 39 9.37 -0.75 0.17
N ILE A 40 8.24 -0.41 0.79
CA ILE A 40 7.68 -1.11 1.94
C ILE A 40 6.37 -1.75 1.49
N ALA A 41 6.36 -3.08 1.40
CA ALA A 41 5.22 -3.84 0.91
C ALA A 41 4.44 -4.48 2.08
N ILE A 42 3.14 -4.18 2.18
CA ILE A 42 2.24 -4.83 3.14
C ILE A 42 1.30 -5.77 2.40
N GLY A 43 1.17 -7.00 2.89
CA GLY A 43 0.27 -8.01 2.34
C GLY A 43 0.15 -9.22 3.24
N ARG A 44 -0.81 -10.10 2.95
CA ARG A 44 -1.10 -11.30 3.77
C ARG A 44 -0.35 -12.55 3.33
N ASN A 45 0.18 -12.57 2.12
CA ASN A 45 0.87 -13.74 1.57
C ASN A 45 2.39 -13.54 1.58
N GLN A 46 3.07 -14.25 2.48
CA GLN A 46 4.51 -14.13 2.66
C GLN A 46 5.29 -14.60 1.43
N SER A 47 4.84 -15.64 0.73
CA SER A 47 5.55 -16.16 -0.44
C SER A 47 5.52 -15.14 -1.60
N GLU A 48 4.39 -14.47 -1.80
CA GLU A 48 4.26 -13.40 -2.80
C GLU A 48 5.05 -12.15 -2.42
N LEU A 49 5.09 -11.76 -1.14
CA LEU A 49 5.96 -10.69 -0.65
C LEU A 49 7.44 -11.02 -0.93
N ASN A 50 7.85 -12.26 -0.69
CA ASN A 50 9.21 -12.71 -0.98
C ASN A 50 9.50 -12.69 -2.49
N SER A 51 8.55 -13.13 -3.32
CA SER A 51 8.65 -13.08 -4.78
C SER A 51 8.83 -11.64 -5.29
N LEU A 52 8.01 -10.72 -4.79
CA LEU A 52 8.13 -9.29 -5.09
C LEU A 52 9.50 -8.75 -4.67
N GLY A 53 9.95 -9.11 -3.47
CA GLY A 53 11.26 -8.68 -2.95
C GLY A 53 12.44 -9.15 -3.81
N LYS A 54 12.39 -10.39 -4.33
CA LYS A 54 13.40 -10.90 -5.27
C LYS A 54 13.47 -10.06 -6.55
N LYS A 55 12.33 -9.63 -7.07
CA LYS A 55 12.25 -8.77 -8.27
C LYS A 55 12.80 -7.37 -7.98
N ILE A 56 12.32 -6.73 -6.91
CA ILE A 56 12.69 -5.35 -6.57
C ILE A 56 14.18 -5.21 -6.23
N LYS A 57 14.77 -6.18 -5.53
CA LYS A 57 16.20 -6.15 -5.19
C LYS A 57 17.11 -6.09 -6.42
N LYS A 58 16.68 -6.63 -7.58
CA LYS A 58 17.43 -6.52 -8.85
C LYS A 58 17.56 -5.07 -9.35
N LEU A 59 16.65 -4.18 -8.91
CA LEU A 59 16.65 -2.77 -9.26
C LEU A 59 17.55 -1.91 -8.35
N LYS A 60 18.31 -2.53 -7.43
CA LYS A 60 19.25 -1.87 -6.50
C LYS A 60 18.58 -0.84 -5.58
N VAL A 61 17.30 -1.01 -5.26
CA VAL A 61 16.56 -0.23 -4.27
C VAL A 61 16.29 -1.07 -3.01
N GLN A 62 16.00 -0.40 -1.89
CA GLN A 62 15.68 -1.08 -0.64
C GLN A 62 14.26 -1.68 -0.71
N TYR A 63 14.10 -2.86 -0.16
CA TYR A 63 12.83 -3.55 -0.03
C TYR A 63 12.62 -4.05 1.40
N THR A 64 11.49 -3.70 1.98
CA THR A 64 11.02 -4.22 3.26
C THR A 64 9.62 -4.80 3.05
N SER A 65 9.35 -5.97 3.61
CA SER A 65 8.01 -6.55 3.61
C SER A 65 7.46 -6.67 5.03
N PHE A 66 6.15 -6.49 5.15
CA PHE A 66 5.41 -6.69 6.39
C PHE A 66 4.21 -7.58 6.12
N ASN A 67 4.27 -8.82 6.61
CA ASN A 67 3.16 -9.76 6.50
C ASN A 67 2.10 -9.41 7.54
N CYS A 68 1.04 -8.74 7.10
CA CYS A 68 -0.03 -8.30 7.98
C CYS A 68 -1.33 -8.10 7.21
N ASP A 69 -2.46 -8.36 7.88
CA ASP A 69 -3.76 -7.87 7.44
C ASP A 69 -3.88 -6.40 7.81
N VAL A 70 -4.32 -5.57 6.84
CA VAL A 70 -4.47 -4.11 7.02
C VAL A 70 -5.51 -3.74 8.09
N THR A 71 -6.43 -4.64 8.42
CA THR A 71 -7.42 -4.47 9.49
C THR A 71 -6.84 -4.64 10.89
N ASN A 72 -5.64 -5.23 11.02
CA ASN A 72 -4.96 -5.36 12.30
C ASN A 72 -4.30 -4.03 12.70
N TYR A 73 -5.13 -3.12 13.23
CA TYR A 73 -4.72 -1.76 13.60
C TYR A 73 -3.48 -1.73 14.51
N SER A 74 -3.43 -2.57 15.55
CA SER A 74 -2.33 -2.56 16.51
C SER A 74 -0.99 -2.90 15.89
N LYS A 75 -0.94 -3.94 15.03
CA LYS A 75 0.28 -4.31 14.30
C LYS A 75 0.67 -3.25 13.28
N ILE A 76 -0.27 -2.72 12.51
CA ILE A 76 -0.06 -1.66 11.51
C ILE A 76 0.46 -0.40 12.20
N LYS A 77 -0.17 0.05 13.29
CA LYS A 77 0.26 1.21 14.08
C LYS A 77 1.71 1.04 14.56
N LYS A 78 2.01 -0.07 15.22
CA LYS A 78 3.36 -0.36 15.71
C LYS A 78 4.39 -0.34 14.58
N PHE A 79 4.05 -0.89 13.43
CA PHE A 79 4.94 -0.92 12.27
C PHE A 79 5.19 0.48 11.70
N ILE A 80 4.11 1.23 11.37
CA ILE A 80 4.22 2.55 10.74
C ILE A 80 4.93 3.56 11.65
N THR A 81 4.60 3.60 12.94
CA THR A 81 5.20 4.57 13.88
C THR A 81 6.70 4.35 14.13
N ASN A 82 7.24 3.18 13.79
CA ASN A 82 8.67 2.87 13.88
C ASN A 82 9.45 3.12 12.58
N LEU A 83 8.78 3.47 11.47
CA LEU A 83 9.45 3.75 10.21
C LEU A 83 10.36 4.98 10.36
N LYS A 84 11.56 4.89 9.79
CA LYS A 84 12.55 5.98 9.78
C LYS A 84 12.50 6.82 8.49
N LYS A 85 11.85 6.29 7.45
CA LYS A 85 11.63 6.96 6.16
C LYS A 85 10.26 6.58 5.63
N LEU A 86 9.47 7.56 5.23
CA LEU A 86 8.19 7.39 4.57
C LEU A 86 7.88 8.68 3.81
N ASP A 87 7.70 8.57 2.51
CA ASP A 87 7.41 9.72 1.63
C ASP A 87 6.11 9.53 0.87
N ILE A 88 5.80 8.29 0.50
CA ILE A 88 4.65 7.95 -0.35
C ILE A 88 3.86 6.84 0.32
N LEU A 89 2.54 7.00 0.35
CA LEU A 89 1.60 5.94 0.69
C LEU A 89 0.76 5.61 -0.54
N VAL A 90 0.62 4.31 -0.83
CA VAL A 90 -0.36 3.80 -1.79
C VAL A 90 -1.28 2.83 -1.04
N ASN A 91 -2.47 3.32 -0.66
CA ASN A 91 -3.55 2.49 -0.14
C ASN A 91 -4.25 1.79 -1.30
N ASN A 92 -3.87 0.51 -1.49
CA ASN A 92 -4.43 -0.31 -2.56
C ASN A 92 -5.10 -1.57 -2.01
N ALA A 93 -4.84 -1.96 -0.77
CA ALA A 93 -5.52 -3.11 -0.18
C ALA A 93 -7.03 -2.90 -0.18
N GLY A 94 -7.75 -3.81 -0.79
CA GLY A 94 -9.20 -3.78 -0.88
C GLY A 94 -9.75 -5.19 -1.07
N THR A 95 -11.04 -5.35 -0.86
CA THR A 95 -11.76 -6.60 -1.08
C THR A 95 -13.14 -6.32 -1.65
N ASN A 96 -13.69 -7.32 -2.34
CA ASN A 96 -15.08 -7.35 -2.76
C ASN A 96 -15.68 -8.71 -2.41
N ILE A 97 -16.95 -8.70 -2.01
CA ILE A 97 -17.75 -9.90 -1.71
C ILE A 97 -19.03 -9.76 -2.51
N PRO A 98 -19.09 -10.34 -3.72
CA PRO A 98 -20.29 -10.25 -4.58
C PRO A 98 -21.46 -10.97 -3.93
N GLU A 99 -22.52 -10.23 -3.61
CA GLU A 99 -23.78 -10.74 -3.07
C GLU A 99 -24.94 -9.98 -3.70
N ASN A 100 -26.12 -10.62 -3.82
CA ASN A 100 -27.33 -9.91 -4.23
C ASN A 100 -27.70 -8.88 -3.16
N PHE A 101 -27.96 -7.64 -3.59
CA PHE A 101 -28.22 -6.53 -2.69
C PHE A 101 -29.29 -6.80 -1.64
N LEU A 102 -30.38 -7.48 -2.04
CA LEU A 102 -31.48 -7.80 -1.12
C LEU A 102 -31.12 -8.80 -0.03
N ASN A 103 -30.01 -9.53 -0.17
CA ASN A 103 -29.60 -10.62 0.69
C ASN A 103 -28.16 -10.44 1.22
N VAL A 104 -27.62 -9.23 1.18
CA VAL A 104 -26.26 -8.96 1.70
C VAL A 104 -26.20 -9.29 3.18
N LYS A 105 -25.23 -10.14 3.53
CA LYS A 105 -24.98 -10.53 4.93
C LYS A 105 -24.35 -9.36 5.68
N LYS A 106 -24.79 -9.13 6.92
CA LYS A 106 -24.18 -8.11 7.80
C LYS A 106 -22.67 -8.32 7.96
N THR A 107 -22.23 -9.58 8.07
CA THR A 107 -20.80 -9.92 8.16
C THR A 107 -20.03 -9.53 6.92
N SER A 108 -20.59 -9.69 5.72
CA SER A 108 -19.96 -9.27 4.46
C SER A 108 -19.82 -7.74 4.40
N LEU A 109 -20.87 -7.01 4.78
CA LEU A 109 -20.84 -5.56 4.88
C LEU A 109 -19.76 -5.08 5.86
N GLU A 110 -19.68 -5.70 7.05
CA GLU A 110 -18.65 -5.38 8.04
C GLU A 110 -17.23 -5.61 7.51
N ILE A 111 -17.00 -6.72 6.81
CA ILE A 111 -15.69 -6.99 6.17
C ILE A 111 -15.36 -5.90 5.16
N LEU A 112 -16.29 -5.55 4.28
CA LEU A 112 -16.09 -4.51 3.27
C LEU A 112 -15.75 -3.16 3.91
N LEU A 113 -16.53 -2.73 4.90
CA LEU A 113 -16.29 -1.47 5.61
C LEU A 113 -14.97 -1.48 6.38
N ASN A 114 -14.61 -2.61 7.01
CA ASN A 114 -13.37 -2.71 7.76
C ASN A 114 -12.14 -2.63 6.85
N VAL A 115 -12.15 -3.30 5.69
CA VAL A 115 -11.02 -3.32 4.77
C VAL A 115 -10.98 -2.04 3.92
N ASN A 116 -12.10 -1.70 3.24
CA ASN A 116 -12.09 -0.67 2.20
C ASN A 116 -12.27 0.76 2.75
N THR A 117 -12.66 0.91 4.02
CA THR A 117 -12.91 2.23 4.62
C THR A 117 -12.09 2.44 5.88
N LYS A 118 -12.33 1.65 6.94
CA LYS A 118 -11.69 1.87 8.24
C LYS A 118 -10.18 1.66 8.19
N ALA A 119 -9.71 0.60 7.51
CA ALA A 119 -8.27 0.34 7.38
C ALA A 119 -7.58 1.44 6.57
N VAL A 120 -8.19 1.90 5.47
CA VAL A 120 -7.68 3.01 4.65
C VAL A 120 -7.55 4.27 5.49
N PHE A 121 -8.62 4.71 6.16
CA PHE A 121 -8.60 5.89 7.04
C PHE A 121 -7.50 5.79 8.11
N ASN A 122 -7.42 4.66 8.80
CA ASN A 122 -6.43 4.45 9.85
C ASN A 122 -4.99 4.53 9.33
N ILE A 123 -4.72 3.94 8.16
CA ILE A 123 -3.39 3.94 7.56
C ILE A 123 -3.04 5.33 7.04
N ASP A 124 -3.99 6.05 6.43
CA ASP A 124 -3.82 7.45 6.03
C ASP A 124 -3.39 8.30 7.21
N GLN A 125 -4.14 8.23 8.32
CA GLN A 125 -3.85 9.00 9.53
C GLN A 125 -2.48 8.65 10.13
N LEU A 126 -2.15 7.36 10.21
CA LEU A 126 -0.87 6.89 10.75
C LEU A 126 0.30 7.34 9.87
N CYS A 127 0.17 7.21 8.55
CA CYS A 127 1.21 7.62 7.61
C CYS A 127 1.38 9.14 7.54
N ALA A 128 0.28 9.90 7.52
CA ALA A 128 0.34 11.36 7.57
C ALA A 128 1.08 11.86 8.83
N ASN A 129 0.70 11.35 10.00
CA ASN A 129 1.38 11.68 11.25
C ASN A 129 2.86 11.30 11.22
N GLN A 130 3.21 10.13 10.67
CA GLN A 130 4.61 9.71 10.58
C GLN A 130 5.41 10.57 9.60
N ILE A 131 4.84 10.92 8.45
CA ILE A 131 5.45 11.82 7.46
C ILE A 131 5.76 13.19 8.10
N ILE A 132 4.80 13.76 8.82
CA ILE A 132 4.95 15.04 9.55
C ILE A 132 6.05 14.91 10.60
N LYS A 133 6.01 13.87 11.43
CA LYS A 133 7.01 13.60 12.47
C LYS A 133 8.43 13.48 11.90
N LEU A 134 8.57 12.86 10.73
CA LEU A 134 9.83 12.69 10.03
C LEU A 134 10.25 13.96 9.25
N LYS A 135 9.47 15.04 9.32
CA LYS A 135 9.71 16.32 8.60
C LYS A 135 9.95 16.10 7.09
N ARG A 136 9.21 15.16 6.49
CA ARG A 136 9.38 14.84 5.06
C ARG A 136 8.74 15.93 4.20
N LYS A 137 9.51 16.42 3.21
CA LYS A 137 9.03 17.35 2.18
C LYS A 137 8.64 16.58 0.92
N GLN A 138 7.65 17.08 0.17
CA GLN A 138 7.19 16.48 -1.09
C GLN A 138 6.74 15.01 -0.88
N SER A 139 5.74 14.82 -0.04
CA SER A 139 5.12 13.53 0.24
C SER A 139 3.77 13.43 -0.45
N SER A 140 3.32 12.19 -0.70
CA SER A 140 2.04 11.92 -1.36
C SER A 140 1.30 10.77 -0.67
N ILE A 141 -0.02 10.90 -0.58
CA ILE A 141 -0.93 9.82 -0.17
C ILE A 141 -1.87 9.55 -1.34
N ILE A 142 -1.93 8.30 -1.78
CA ILE A 142 -2.71 7.86 -2.94
C ILE A 142 -3.65 6.75 -2.47
N ASN A 143 -4.95 6.99 -2.59
CA ASN A 143 -5.99 6.00 -2.29
C ASN A 143 -6.54 5.44 -3.59
N ILE A 144 -6.39 4.12 -3.79
CA ILE A 144 -6.93 3.44 -4.96
C ILE A 144 -8.42 3.17 -4.71
N SER A 145 -9.25 3.80 -5.52
CA SER A 145 -10.70 3.63 -5.54
C SER A 145 -11.12 2.65 -6.65
N SER A 146 -12.40 2.59 -6.95
CA SER A 146 -12.97 1.72 -7.97
C SER A 146 -13.94 2.49 -8.85
N ILE A 147 -14.06 2.10 -10.11
CA ILE A 147 -15.11 2.57 -11.02
C ILE A 147 -16.52 2.28 -10.46
N PHE A 148 -16.68 1.23 -9.67
CA PHE A 148 -17.95 0.92 -8.98
C PHE A 148 -18.33 1.93 -7.88
N GLY A 149 -17.46 2.88 -7.55
CA GLY A 149 -17.77 3.99 -6.63
C GLY A 149 -18.44 5.18 -7.31
N VAL A 150 -18.61 5.17 -8.64
CA VAL A 150 -19.19 6.26 -9.44
C VAL A 150 -20.32 5.80 -10.37
N LEU A 151 -20.69 4.52 -10.35
CA LEU A 151 -21.80 3.91 -11.11
C LEU A 151 -23.01 3.72 -10.23
#